data_047b856a24b8328bdba105cb2b0d1af1
#
_entry.id   047b856a24b8328bdba105cb2b0d1af1
#
_cell.length_a   1.000
_cell.length_b   1.000
_cell.length_c   1.000
_cell.angle_alpha   90.00
_cell.angle_beta   90.00
_cell.angle_gamma   90.00
#
_symmetry.space_group_name_H-M   'P 1'
#
loop_
_entity.id
_entity.type
_entity.pdbx_description
1 polymer ?
#
loop_
_entity_poly.entity_id
_entity_poly.type
_entity_poly.pdbx_seq_one_letter_code
_entity_poly.pdbx_strand_id
1 'polypeptide(L)'
;MRLDKLSIINYKNIEATTLNLSAKLNCFIGHNGEGKTNLLDAVYYLSFCKSALNSKDSEVMRHNSDFFVLEGDYTTDTNDCEQVYCSMKRGTKKHFKRNKKEYRKLSEHIGLIPLIFVSPSDISIIEGGSEERRKLMDVVISQYDRLYIESLVRYNKALQQRNSLLKQETEPDTTLLELLEMQMAEYGTEIYNKRAAFIKQLIPVFQSIYQTISQNREQVLLQYVSHGERGNLLDVIQRDRAKDRIMGYSLHGIHKDDLVMSMNGFPMKREGSQGQNKTFVLALKLAQFYFLKQTGGNRNPLLLLDDIFDKLDASRVEQIVKLVSGDSFGQIFITDTNREHLDSILGNSSFDYKMFSVENGEVTERISSNV
;
A
#
# COMPACT_ATOMS: atom_id res chain seq x y z
N MET A 1 4.49 -2.49 16.38
CA MET A 1 5.75 -3.11 15.89
C MET A 1 6.66 -2.01 15.34
N ARG A 2 7.97 -2.04 15.63
CA ARG A 2 8.94 -0.98 15.30
C ARG A 2 10.15 -1.62 14.62
N LEU A 3 10.62 -1.04 13.53
CA LEU A 3 11.85 -1.41 12.84
C LEU A 3 13.03 -0.71 13.51
N ASP A 4 13.91 -1.45 14.17
CA ASP A 4 15.07 -0.90 14.89
C ASP A 4 16.31 -0.81 14.01
N LYS A 5 16.46 -1.79 13.08
CA LYS A 5 17.62 -1.86 12.19
C LYS A 5 17.18 -2.34 10.80
N LEU A 6 17.72 -1.70 9.77
CA LEU A 6 17.52 -2.05 8.37
C LEU A 6 18.86 -2.28 7.69
N SER A 7 19.06 -3.46 7.11
CA SER A 7 20.23 -3.80 6.31
C SER A 7 19.80 -4.09 4.86
N ILE A 8 20.51 -3.48 3.92
CA ILE A 8 20.23 -3.56 2.47
C ILE A 8 21.52 -3.91 1.75
N ILE A 9 21.48 -4.86 0.82
CA ILE A 9 22.58 -5.19 -0.08
C ILE A 9 22.03 -5.33 -1.50
N ASN A 10 22.62 -4.62 -2.46
CA ASN A 10 22.32 -4.68 -3.90
C ASN A 10 20.84 -4.46 -4.25
N TYR A 11 20.19 -3.51 -3.60
CA TYR A 11 18.78 -3.19 -3.83
C TYR A 11 18.64 -1.88 -4.60
N LYS A 12 18.13 -1.94 -5.81
CA LYS A 12 17.99 -0.80 -6.74
C LYS A 12 19.31 -0.06 -6.94
N ASN A 13 19.45 1.21 -6.49
CA ASN A 13 20.71 1.96 -6.56
C ASN A 13 21.58 1.80 -5.30
N ILE A 14 21.08 1.16 -4.25
CA ILE A 14 21.79 0.99 -2.98
C ILE A 14 22.70 -0.23 -3.08
N GLU A 15 24.02 -0.03 -2.89
CA GLU A 15 25.00 -1.11 -2.88
C GLU A 15 24.98 -1.88 -1.57
N ALA A 16 25.25 -1.20 -0.48
CA ALA A 16 25.18 -1.75 0.87
C ALA A 16 24.96 -0.63 1.88
N THR A 17 24.04 -0.84 2.81
CA THR A 17 23.85 0.06 3.95
C THR A 17 23.27 -0.69 5.14
N THR A 18 23.59 -0.22 6.35
CA THR A 18 22.98 -0.70 7.59
C THR A 18 22.63 0.51 8.44
N LEU A 19 21.36 0.67 8.76
CA LEU A 19 20.80 1.81 9.45
C LEU A 19 20.23 1.38 10.80
N ASN A 20 20.66 2.05 11.88
CA ASN A 20 19.97 2.01 13.16
C ASN A 20 18.95 3.14 13.20
N LEU A 21 17.70 2.80 13.43
CA LEU A 21 16.57 3.70 13.25
C LEU A 21 16.06 4.26 14.59
N SER A 22 15.46 5.46 14.55
CA SER A 22 14.72 6.00 15.68
C SER A 22 13.38 5.27 15.85
N ALA A 23 12.96 5.15 17.09
CA ALA A 23 11.67 4.56 17.44
C ALA A 23 10.47 5.33 16.90
N LYS A 24 10.63 6.62 16.60
CA LYS A 24 9.51 7.48 16.23
C LYS A 24 9.64 8.05 14.81
N LEU A 25 10.66 8.85 14.54
CA LEU A 25 10.76 9.53 13.25
C LEU A 25 12.12 9.32 12.61
N ASN A 26 12.12 8.93 11.35
CA ASN A 26 13.30 8.73 10.51
C ASN A 26 13.17 9.56 9.25
N CYS A 27 14.05 10.55 9.08
CA CYS A 27 14.03 11.50 7.98
C CYS A 27 15.17 11.21 7.01
N PHE A 28 14.85 11.10 5.71
CA PHE A 28 15.83 10.89 4.64
C PHE A 28 15.84 12.11 3.70
N ILE A 29 16.97 12.78 3.64
CA ILE A 29 17.16 14.02 2.85
C ILE A 29 18.15 13.75 1.72
N GLY A 30 17.88 14.27 0.54
CA GLY A 30 18.77 14.20 -0.63
C GLY A 30 18.06 14.72 -1.87
N HIS A 31 18.78 14.92 -2.95
CA HIS A 31 18.19 15.33 -4.22
C HIS A 31 17.30 14.22 -4.83
N ASN A 32 16.54 14.58 -5.87
CA ASN A 32 15.74 13.60 -6.60
C ASN A 32 16.68 12.63 -7.34
N GLY A 33 16.28 11.33 -7.31
CA GLY A 33 17.07 10.26 -7.93
C GLY A 33 18.13 9.63 -7.03
N GLU A 34 18.45 10.18 -5.86
CA GLU A 34 19.51 9.70 -4.97
C GLU A 34 19.22 8.35 -4.30
N GLY A 35 17.95 7.91 -4.26
CA GLY A 35 17.59 6.60 -3.69
C GLY A 35 16.72 6.67 -2.44
N LYS A 36 16.21 7.83 -2.04
CA LYS A 36 15.32 7.99 -0.87
C LYS A 36 14.09 7.07 -0.94
N THR A 37 13.37 7.10 -2.05
CA THR A 37 12.22 6.22 -2.31
C THR A 37 12.60 4.75 -2.27
N ASN A 38 13.83 4.38 -2.68
CA ASN A 38 14.31 3.01 -2.67
C ASN A 38 14.52 2.46 -1.25
N LEU A 39 14.88 3.34 -0.29
CA LEU A 39 14.92 2.98 1.14
C LEU A 39 13.52 2.66 1.67
N LEU A 40 12.55 3.51 1.38
CA LEU A 40 11.16 3.25 1.79
C LEU A 40 10.61 2.00 1.13
N ASP A 41 10.93 1.76 -0.14
CA ASP A 41 10.51 0.55 -0.85
C ASP A 41 11.15 -0.73 -0.27
N ALA A 42 12.38 -0.66 0.27
CA ALA A 42 12.98 -1.78 1.00
C ALA A 42 12.22 -2.10 2.30
N VAL A 43 11.78 -1.10 3.06
CA VAL A 43 10.91 -1.29 4.24
C VAL A 43 9.55 -1.87 3.81
N TYR A 44 8.95 -1.35 2.75
CA TYR A 44 7.72 -1.89 2.17
C TYR A 44 7.88 -3.35 1.73
N TYR A 45 9.01 -3.69 1.09
CA TYR A 45 9.30 -5.04 0.64
C TYR A 45 9.34 -6.05 1.79
N LEU A 46 9.95 -5.67 2.91
CA LEU A 46 9.98 -6.49 4.13
C LEU A 46 8.59 -6.70 4.76
N SER A 47 7.62 -5.82 4.51
CA SER A 47 6.23 -5.96 4.95
C SER A 47 5.37 -6.78 3.99
N PHE A 48 5.49 -6.53 2.67
CA PHE A 48 4.59 -7.08 1.65
C PHE A 48 5.21 -8.18 0.79
N CYS A 49 6.45 -8.58 1.05
CA CYS A 49 7.20 -9.57 0.26
C CYS A 49 7.34 -9.20 -1.23
N LYS A 50 7.18 -7.94 -1.58
CA LYS A 50 7.29 -7.40 -2.95
C LYS A 50 7.54 -5.90 -2.92
N SER A 51 8.09 -5.35 -4.01
CA SER A 51 8.22 -3.91 -4.19
C SER A 51 6.85 -3.24 -4.36
N ALA A 52 6.72 -2.01 -3.85
CA ALA A 52 5.59 -1.13 -4.13
C ALA A 52 5.64 -0.56 -5.55
N LEU A 53 6.85 -0.39 -6.09
CA LEU A 53 7.13 0.37 -7.31
C LEU A 53 7.39 -0.52 -8.53
N ASN A 54 7.91 -1.73 -8.31
CA ASN A 54 8.28 -2.65 -9.38
C ASN A 54 7.38 -3.90 -9.37
N SER A 55 7.00 -4.36 -10.56
CA SER A 55 6.14 -5.53 -10.71
C SER A 55 6.90 -6.85 -10.57
N LYS A 56 8.20 -6.86 -10.87
CA LYS A 56 9.04 -8.07 -10.84
C LYS A 56 10.18 -7.93 -9.84
N ASP A 57 10.41 -8.97 -9.06
CA ASP A 57 11.51 -9.02 -8.09
C ASP A 57 12.90 -8.91 -8.75
N SER A 58 13.05 -9.28 -10.02
CA SER A 58 14.32 -9.12 -10.77
C SER A 58 14.66 -7.65 -11.06
N GLU A 59 13.66 -6.77 -11.07
CA GLU A 59 13.84 -5.33 -11.36
C GLU A 59 14.32 -4.54 -10.15
N VAL A 60 14.24 -5.11 -8.95
CA VAL A 60 14.75 -4.46 -7.72
C VAL A 60 16.21 -4.76 -7.44
N MET A 61 16.85 -5.66 -8.19
CA MET A 61 18.28 -5.92 -8.07
C MET A 61 19.09 -4.74 -8.63
N ARG A 62 20.16 -4.38 -7.93
CA ARG A 62 21.10 -3.36 -8.40
C ARG A 62 21.67 -3.76 -9.77
N HIS A 63 21.85 -2.78 -10.64
CA HIS A 63 22.50 -3.01 -11.95
C HIS A 63 23.86 -3.70 -11.75
N ASN A 64 24.16 -4.65 -12.60
CA ASN A 64 25.37 -5.50 -12.56
C ASN A 64 25.51 -6.40 -11.31
N SER A 65 24.44 -6.59 -10.54
CA SER A 65 24.39 -7.52 -9.41
C SER A 65 23.50 -8.72 -9.73
N ASP A 66 23.88 -9.89 -9.21
CA ASP A 66 23.15 -11.14 -9.42
C ASP A 66 22.22 -11.50 -8.26
N PHE A 67 22.24 -10.71 -7.18
CA PHE A 67 21.44 -10.96 -5.99
C PHE A 67 21.14 -9.66 -5.25
N PHE A 68 20.11 -9.70 -4.41
CA PHE A 68 19.89 -8.69 -3.38
C PHE A 68 19.58 -9.34 -2.02
N VAL A 69 19.81 -8.58 -0.94
CA VAL A 69 19.44 -8.97 0.41
C VAL A 69 18.79 -7.78 1.12
N LEU A 70 17.69 -8.05 1.81
CA LEU A 70 17.03 -7.13 2.73
C LEU A 70 16.87 -7.83 4.07
N GLU A 71 17.21 -7.13 5.16
CA GLU A 71 17.04 -7.63 6.51
C GLU A 71 16.54 -6.51 7.41
N GLY A 72 15.54 -6.82 8.24
CA GLY A 72 14.98 -5.92 9.23
C GLY A 72 14.93 -6.60 10.59
N ASP A 73 15.47 -5.91 11.61
CA ASP A 73 15.31 -6.30 13.00
C ASP A 73 14.21 -5.42 13.62
N TYR A 74 13.20 -6.05 14.19
CA TYR A 74 12.02 -5.39 14.72
C TYR A 74 11.83 -5.68 16.21
N THR A 75 11.28 -4.70 16.92
CA THR A 75 10.73 -4.89 18.27
C THR A 75 9.21 -4.86 18.20
N THR A 76 8.56 -5.87 18.79
CA THR A 76 7.10 -5.92 18.92
C THR A 76 6.61 -4.99 20.03
N ASP A 77 5.29 -4.76 20.09
CA ASP A 77 4.68 -3.98 21.18
C ASP A 77 4.78 -4.70 22.55
N THR A 78 5.15 -5.99 22.56
CA THR A 78 5.46 -6.81 23.74
C THR A 78 6.96 -6.87 24.07
N ASN A 79 7.79 -6.08 23.35
CA ASN A 79 9.26 -6.03 23.45
C ASN A 79 9.97 -7.33 23.01
N ASP A 80 9.31 -8.19 22.24
CA ASP A 80 9.97 -9.34 21.61
C ASP A 80 10.73 -8.91 20.37
N CYS A 81 11.88 -9.54 20.12
CA CYS A 81 12.67 -9.31 18.93
C CYS A 81 12.17 -10.19 17.77
N GLU A 82 11.97 -9.58 16.62
CA GLU A 82 11.60 -10.25 15.38
C GLU A 82 12.57 -9.89 14.27
N GLN A 83 13.09 -10.88 13.56
CA GLN A 83 13.95 -10.69 12.40
C GLN A 83 13.22 -11.12 11.14
N VAL A 84 13.22 -10.27 10.13
CA VAL A 84 12.71 -10.56 8.81
C VAL A 84 13.84 -10.45 7.81
N TYR A 85 14.03 -11.49 7.01
CA TYR A 85 15.09 -11.60 6.04
C TYR A 85 14.53 -11.99 4.67
N CYS A 86 14.97 -11.28 3.65
CA CYS A 86 14.67 -11.60 2.25
C CYS A 86 15.95 -11.62 1.43
N SER A 87 16.13 -12.65 0.62
CA SER A 87 17.16 -12.68 -0.41
C SER A 87 16.66 -13.33 -1.69
N MET A 88 17.21 -12.89 -2.81
CA MET A 88 16.95 -13.50 -4.11
C MET A 88 18.20 -13.40 -4.97
N LYS A 89 18.55 -14.51 -5.65
CA LYS A 89 19.54 -14.53 -6.71
C LYS A 89 18.82 -14.55 -8.07
N ARG A 90 19.41 -13.92 -9.08
CA ARG A 90 18.87 -13.87 -10.45
C ARG A 90 18.57 -15.27 -10.97
N GLY A 91 17.37 -15.49 -11.48
CA GLY A 91 16.91 -16.78 -11.99
C GLY A 91 16.51 -17.82 -10.93
N THR A 92 16.56 -17.49 -9.65
CA THR A 92 16.13 -18.39 -8.57
C THR A 92 14.87 -17.89 -7.86
N LYS A 93 14.29 -18.75 -7.02
CA LYS A 93 13.19 -18.38 -6.14
C LYS A 93 13.70 -17.49 -5.02
N LYS A 94 12.85 -16.57 -4.60
CA LYS A 94 13.03 -15.70 -3.44
C LYS A 94 12.98 -16.53 -2.15
N HIS A 95 13.93 -16.28 -1.25
CA HIS A 95 13.95 -16.80 0.11
C HIS A 95 13.43 -15.71 1.07
N PHE A 96 12.36 -15.99 1.79
CA PHE A 96 11.78 -15.08 2.75
C PHE A 96 11.63 -15.79 4.11
N LYS A 97 12.27 -15.25 5.15
CA LYS A 97 12.39 -15.88 6.46
C LYS A 97 11.94 -14.95 7.58
N ARG A 98 11.33 -15.51 8.60
CA ARG A 98 11.07 -14.87 9.89
C ARG A 98 11.79 -15.67 10.97
N ASN A 99 12.62 -15.01 11.80
CA ASN A 99 13.40 -15.65 12.85
C ASN A 99 14.15 -16.91 12.33
N LYS A 100 14.83 -16.76 11.18
CA LYS A 100 15.57 -17.80 10.46
C LYS A 100 14.71 -18.94 9.87
N LYS A 101 13.38 -18.94 10.10
CA LYS A 101 12.45 -19.94 9.55
C LYS A 101 11.85 -19.44 8.24
N GLU A 102 11.97 -20.24 7.19
CA GLU A 102 11.43 -19.90 5.87
C GLU A 102 9.91 -20.08 5.81
N TYR A 103 9.22 -19.15 5.15
CA TYR A 103 7.78 -19.24 4.91
C TYR A 103 7.45 -20.28 3.84
N ARG A 104 6.43 -21.09 4.09
CA ARG A 104 5.86 -21.98 3.06
C ARG A 104 5.02 -21.20 2.05
N LYS A 105 4.31 -20.22 2.50
CA LYS A 105 3.48 -19.29 1.69
C LYS A 105 3.74 -17.85 2.15
N LEU A 106 4.10 -16.97 1.21
CA LEU A 106 4.36 -15.57 1.53
C LEU A 106 3.11 -14.84 2.07
N SER A 107 1.91 -15.33 1.75
CA SER A 107 0.65 -14.79 2.32
C SER A 107 0.58 -14.93 3.85
N GLU A 108 1.37 -15.83 4.46
CA GLU A 108 1.43 -15.98 5.92
C GLU A 108 2.17 -14.83 6.60
N HIS A 109 2.99 -14.08 5.85
CA HIS A 109 3.73 -12.92 6.33
C HIS A 109 2.90 -11.64 6.32
N ILE A 110 1.97 -11.52 5.36
CA ILE A 110 1.18 -10.29 5.19
C ILE A 110 0.40 -9.98 6.47
N GLY A 111 0.51 -8.72 6.94
CA GLY A 111 -0.10 -8.23 8.19
C GLY A 111 0.73 -8.48 9.44
N LEU A 112 1.88 -9.14 9.36
CA LEU A 112 2.84 -9.22 10.48
C LEU A 112 3.39 -7.84 10.81
N ILE A 113 3.77 -7.07 9.78
CA ILE A 113 4.28 -5.70 9.86
C ILE A 113 3.26 -4.80 9.16
N PRO A 114 2.20 -4.32 9.86
CA PRO A 114 1.24 -3.43 9.24
C PRO A 114 1.92 -2.14 8.80
N LEU A 115 1.59 -1.69 7.58
CA LEU A 115 2.27 -0.57 6.97
C LEU A 115 1.36 0.19 6.01
N ILE A 116 1.46 1.52 6.01
CA ILE A 116 0.90 2.39 4.98
C ILE A 116 2.02 3.12 4.29
N PHE A 117 2.04 3.06 2.97
CA PHE A 117 2.96 3.79 2.12
C PHE A 117 2.21 4.85 1.31
N VAL A 118 2.67 6.09 1.43
CA VAL A 118 2.23 7.24 0.64
C VAL A 118 3.35 7.64 -0.28
N SER A 119 3.10 7.64 -1.58
CA SER A 119 4.10 8.00 -2.59
C SER A 119 3.52 8.91 -3.67
N PRO A 120 4.35 9.63 -4.42
CA PRO A 120 3.88 10.44 -5.55
C PRO A 120 3.10 9.64 -6.61
N SER A 121 3.40 8.35 -6.78
CA SER A 121 2.69 7.46 -7.70
C SER A 121 1.25 7.16 -7.31
N ASP A 122 0.88 7.38 -6.05
CA ASP A 122 -0.49 7.15 -5.56
C ASP A 122 -1.54 8.08 -6.21
N ILE A 123 -1.12 9.11 -6.94
CA ILE A 123 -2.02 9.93 -7.76
C ILE A 123 -2.79 9.08 -8.78
N SER A 124 -2.24 7.93 -9.18
CA SER A 124 -2.89 6.93 -10.04
C SER A 124 -4.20 6.39 -9.45
N ILE A 125 -4.42 6.49 -8.16
CA ILE A 125 -5.68 6.13 -7.49
C ILE A 125 -6.82 7.00 -8.02
N ILE A 126 -6.56 8.29 -8.29
CA ILE A 126 -7.54 9.23 -8.86
C ILE A 126 -7.51 9.18 -10.39
N GLU A 127 -6.33 9.29 -10.99
CA GLU A 127 -6.16 9.45 -12.44
C GLU A 127 -6.27 8.12 -13.20
N GLY A 128 -5.93 7.02 -12.56
CA GLY A 128 -5.93 5.68 -13.14
C GLY A 128 -7.31 5.03 -13.24
N GLY A 129 -7.29 3.73 -13.51
CA GLY A 129 -8.48 2.89 -13.62
C GLY A 129 -9.00 2.38 -12.27
N SER A 130 -10.13 1.67 -12.30
CA SER A 130 -10.69 1.00 -11.12
C SER A 130 -9.76 -0.08 -10.52
N GLU A 131 -8.79 -0.56 -11.28
CA GLU A 131 -7.81 -1.54 -10.79
C GLU A 131 -6.96 -0.97 -9.64
N GLU A 132 -6.47 0.28 -9.77
CA GLU A 132 -5.69 0.94 -8.72
C GLU A 132 -6.53 1.13 -7.44
N ARG A 133 -7.80 1.45 -7.60
CA ARG A 133 -8.73 1.62 -6.46
C ARG A 133 -9.09 0.29 -5.79
N ARG A 134 -9.23 -0.80 -6.55
CA ARG A 134 -9.38 -2.14 -5.95
C ARG A 134 -8.10 -2.56 -5.22
N LYS A 135 -6.93 -2.37 -5.83
CA LYS A 135 -5.63 -2.64 -5.21
C LYS A 135 -5.44 -1.88 -3.90
N LEU A 136 -5.88 -0.61 -3.84
CA LEU A 136 -5.88 0.18 -2.61
C LEU A 136 -6.67 -0.50 -1.49
N MET A 137 -7.89 -0.99 -1.76
CA MET A 137 -8.71 -1.71 -0.79
C MET A 137 -8.07 -3.05 -0.40
N ASP A 138 -7.63 -3.82 -1.39
CA ASP A 138 -7.09 -5.17 -1.20
C ASP A 138 -5.81 -5.16 -0.36
N VAL A 139 -4.92 -4.17 -0.58
CA VAL A 139 -3.68 -4.01 0.20
C VAL A 139 -3.97 -3.78 1.68
N VAL A 140 -4.99 -2.98 2.01
CA VAL A 140 -5.31 -2.71 3.42
C VAL A 140 -6.03 -3.88 4.07
N ILE A 141 -7.07 -4.42 3.43
CA ILE A 141 -7.85 -5.53 3.99
C ILE A 141 -6.97 -6.77 4.20
N SER A 142 -6.05 -7.04 3.28
CA SER A 142 -5.11 -8.16 3.38
C SER A 142 -4.21 -8.10 4.62
N GLN A 143 -3.98 -6.93 5.21
CA GLN A 143 -3.10 -6.79 6.37
C GLN A 143 -3.77 -7.20 7.68
N TYR A 144 -5.11 -7.23 7.75
CA TYR A 144 -5.80 -7.62 8.98
C TYR A 144 -6.72 -8.84 8.81
N ASP A 145 -7.02 -9.23 7.57
CA ASP A 145 -7.92 -10.34 7.29
C ASP A 145 -7.25 -11.40 6.37
N ARG A 146 -6.82 -12.49 6.98
CA ARG A 146 -6.15 -13.57 6.26
C ARG A 146 -7.11 -14.35 5.35
N LEU A 147 -8.38 -14.51 5.74
CA LEU A 147 -9.38 -15.19 4.93
C LEU A 147 -9.65 -14.40 3.64
N TYR A 148 -9.59 -13.08 3.73
CA TYR A 148 -9.69 -12.21 2.55
C TYR A 148 -8.62 -12.51 1.51
N ILE A 149 -7.36 -12.68 1.93
CA ILE A 149 -6.27 -13.04 1.01
C ILE A 149 -6.57 -14.38 0.31
N GLU A 150 -7.04 -15.37 1.07
CA GLU A 150 -7.36 -16.69 0.51
C GLU A 150 -8.49 -16.61 -0.50
N SER A 151 -9.56 -15.87 -0.20
CA SER A 151 -10.69 -15.66 -1.10
C SER A 151 -10.27 -14.88 -2.35
N LEU A 152 -9.42 -13.85 -2.20
CA LEU A 152 -8.90 -13.08 -3.33
C LEU A 152 -8.05 -13.94 -4.28
N VAL A 153 -7.18 -14.79 -3.74
CA VAL A 153 -6.35 -15.71 -4.54
C VAL A 153 -7.24 -16.72 -5.28
N ARG A 154 -8.23 -17.32 -4.61
CA ARG A 154 -9.13 -18.31 -5.21
C ARG A 154 -10.03 -17.67 -6.28
N TYR A 155 -10.59 -16.50 -5.99
CA TYR A 155 -11.39 -15.75 -6.95
C TYR A 155 -10.60 -15.42 -8.22
N ASN A 156 -9.40 -14.87 -8.08
CA ASN A 156 -8.57 -14.51 -9.22
C ASN A 156 -8.14 -15.72 -10.05
N LYS A 157 -7.87 -16.87 -9.40
CA LYS A 157 -7.59 -18.13 -10.10
C LYS A 157 -8.79 -18.61 -10.91
N ALA A 158 -9.98 -18.64 -10.31
CA ALA A 158 -11.22 -19.02 -10.99
C ALA A 158 -11.55 -18.08 -12.16
N LEU A 159 -11.39 -16.76 -11.97
CA LEU A 159 -11.55 -15.76 -13.01
C LEU A 159 -10.59 -15.97 -14.20
N GLN A 160 -9.31 -16.22 -13.91
CA GLN A 160 -8.30 -16.50 -14.92
C GLN A 160 -8.63 -17.76 -15.72
N GLN A 161 -9.03 -18.84 -15.05
CA GLN A 161 -9.41 -20.10 -15.68
C GLN A 161 -10.69 -19.94 -16.52
N ARG A 162 -11.71 -19.25 -15.99
CA ARG A 162 -12.94 -18.93 -16.74
C ARG A 162 -12.61 -18.14 -18.01
N ASN A 163 -11.81 -17.08 -17.89
CA ASN A 163 -11.42 -16.28 -19.06
C ASN A 163 -10.61 -17.09 -20.08
N SER A 164 -9.82 -18.07 -19.64
CA SER A 164 -9.10 -18.98 -20.56
C SER A 164 -10.06 -19.89 -21.32
N LEU A 165 -11.12 -20.39 -20.66
CA LEU A 165 -12.17 -21.19 -21.33
C LEU A 165 -12.97 -20.35 -22.33
N LEU A 166 -13.32 -19.11 -21.96
CA LEU A 166 -14.08 -18.20 -22.85
C LEU A 166 -13.33 -17.84 -24.13
N LYS A 167 -12.00 -17.92 -24.15
CA LYS A 167 -11.15 -17.63 -25.32
C LYS A 167 -10.97 -18.81 -26.28
N GLN A 168 -11.38 -20.02 -25.90
CA GLN A 168 -11.24 -21.18 -26.75
C GLN A 168 -12.14 -21.06 -27.99
N GLU A 169 -11.69 -21.55 -29.14
CA GLU A 169 -12.49 -21.57 -30.38
C GLU A 169 -13.65 -22.55 -30.28
N THR A 170 -13.45 -23.68 -29.62
CA THR A 170 -14.46 -24.71 -29.38
C THR A 170 -15.41 -24.28 -28.24
N GLU A 171 -16.62 -24.88 -28.24
CA GLU A 171 -17.53 -24.69 -27.08
C GLU A 171 -16.87 -25.12 -25.78
N PRO A 172 -16.89 -24.26 -24.73
CA PRO A 172 -16.30 -24.61 -23.45
C PRO A 172 -17.08 -25.73 -22.76
N ASP A 173 -16.40 -26.55 -21.99
CA ASP A 173 -17.04 -27.50 -21.09
C ASP A 173 -17.95 -26.74 -20.12
N THR A 174 -19.27 -26.97 -20.28
CA THR A 174 -20.31 -26.28 -19.51
C THR A 174 -20.19 -26.58 -18.01
N THR A 175 -19.86 -27.85 -17.64
CA THR A 175 -19.74 -28.27 -16.24
C THR A 175 -18.55 -27.55 -15.56
N LEU A 176 -17.42 -27.47 -16.26
CA LEU A 176 -16.25 -26.76 -15.75
C LEU A 176 -16.52 -25.26 -15.65
N LEU A 177 -17.20 -24.68 -16.64
CA LEU A 177 -17.57 -23.27 -16.63
C LEU A 177 -18.45 -22.93 -15.42
N GLU A 178 -19.48 -23.74 -15.18
CA GLU A 178 -20.38 -23.57 -14.03
C GLU A 178 -19.65 -23.71 -12.69
N LEU A 179 -18.76 -24.68 -12.56
CA LEU A 179 -17.94 -24.83 -11.35
C LEU A 179 -17.10 -23.56 -11.07
N LEU A 180 -16.46 -23.00 -12.11
CA LEU A 180 -15.64 -21.78 -11.95
C LEU A 180 -16.52 -20.57 -11.59
N GLU A 181 -17.71 -20.45 -12.15
CA GLU A 181 -18.66 -19.39 -11.84
C GLU A 181 -19.19 -19.50 -10.40
N MET A 182 -19.49 -20.72 -9.93
CA MET A 182 -19.84 -20.96 -8.52
C MET A 182 -18.71 -20.53 -7.58
N GLN A 183 -17.44 -20.88 -7.91
CA GLN A 183 -16.29 -20.44 -7.13
C GLN A 183 -16.14 -18.91 -7.16
N MET A 184 -16.31 -18.28 -8.33
CA MET A 184 -16.27 -16.81 -8.43
C MET A 184 -17.39 -16.16 -7.61
N ALA A 185 -18.58 -16.73 -7.58
CA ALA A 185 -19.70 -16.20 -6.81
C ALA A 185 -19.47 -16.33 -5.31
N GLU A 186 -19.02 -17.50 -4.84
CA GLU A 186 -18.72 -17.77 -3.43
C GLU A 186 -17.66 -16.81 -2.88
N TYR A 187 -16.44 -16.84 -3.46
CA TYR A 187 -15.34 -16.00 -3.01
C TYR A 187 -15.57 -14.52 -3.32
N GLY A 188 -16.27 -14.23 -4.42
CA GLY A 188 -16.64 -12.86 -4.80
C GLY A 188 -17.59 -12.22 -3.81
N THR A 189 -18.57 -12.96 -3.30
CA THR A 189 -19.50 -12.47 -2.26
C THR A 189 -18.78 -12.16 -0.95
N GLU A 190 -17.84 -13.02 -0.56
CA GLU A 190 -17.02 -12.76 0.64
C GLU A 190 -16.18 -11.51 0.48
N ILE A 191 -15.48 -11.35 -0.66
CA ILE A 191 -14.66 -10.17 -0.97
C ILE A 191 -15.53 -8.91 -0.99
N TYR A 192 -16.70 -8.94 -1.63
CA TYR A 192 -17.65 -7.83 -1.65
C TYR A 192 -18.04 -7.38 -0.24
N ASN A 193 -18.46 -8.32 0.61
CA ASN A 193 -18.88 -8.02 1.98
C ASN A 193 -17.76 -7.36 2.79
N LYS A 194 -16.51 -7.84 2.65
CA LYS A 194 -15.34 -7.28 3.34
C LYS A 194 -14.99 -5.88 2.82
N ARG A 195 -15.01 -5.67 1.50
CA ARG A 195 -14.77 -4.34 0.91
C ARG A 195 -15.85 -3.34 1.31
N ALA A 196 -17.13 -3.72 1.26
CA ALA A 196 -18.24 -2.86 1.67
C ALA A 196 -18.14 -2.47 3.16
N ALA A 197 -17.85 -3.42 4.04
CA ALA A 197 -17.65 -3.15 5.47
C ALA A 197 -16.45 -2.23 5.72
N PHE A 198 -15.33 -2.46 5.03
CA PHE A 198 -14.12 -1.63 5.11
C PHE A 198 -14.43 -0.19 4.69
N ILE A 199 -15.02 0.02 3.51
CA ILE A 199 -15.31 1.37 3.00
C ILE A 199 -16.31 2.11 3.88
N LYS A 200 -17.34 1.44 4.39
CA LYS A 200 -18.30 2.03 5.33
C LYS A 200 -17.62 2.60 6.58
N GLN A 201 -16.59 1.92 7.10
CA GLN A 201 -15.84 2.39 8.27
C GLN A 201 -14.79 3.44 7.90
N LEU A 202 -14.21 3.36 6.71
CA LEU A 202 -13.16 4.28 6.23
C LEU A 202 -13.71 5.69 5.95
N ILE A 203 -14.90 5.80 5.37
CA ILE A 203 -15.50 7.07 4.93
C ILE A 203 -15.48 8.16 6.02
N PRO A 204 -16.02 7.94 7.24
CA PRO A 204 -16.05 9.00 8.24
C PRO A 204 -14.66 9.44 8.69
N VAL A 205 -13.70 8.51 8.80
CA VAL A 205 -12.32 8.83 9.16
C VAL A 205 -11.64 9.62 8.05
N PHE A 206 -11.82 9.22 6.80
CA PHE A 206 -11.30 9.93 5.63
C PHE A 206 -11.83 11.35 5.55
N GLN A 207 -13.16 11.54 5.71
CA GLN A 207 -13.79 12.85 5.66
C GLN A 207 -13.26 13.76 6.77
N SER A 208 -13.13 13.26 7.99
CA SER A 208 -12.57 14.02 9.13
C SER A 208 -11.14 14.50 8.88
N ILE A 209 -10.26 13.60 8.37
CA ILE A 209 -8.87 13.96 8.05
C ILE A 209 -8.82 14.98 6.91
N TYR A 210 -9.61 14.75 5.86
CA TYR A 210 -9.65 15.67 4.72
C TYR A 210 -10.13 17.06 5.13
N GLN A 211 -11.19 17.15 5.95
CA GLN A 211 -11.69 18.39 6.50
C GLN A 211 -10.65 19.15 7.33
N THR A 212 -9.85 18.41 8.10
CA THR A 212 -8.74 19.00 8.87
C THR A 212 -7.69 19.61 7.94
N ILE A 213 -7.23 18.86 6.93
CA ILE A 213 -6.18 19.33 6.01
C ILE A 213 -6.68 20.47 5.12
N SER A 214 -7.92 20.39 4.63
CA SER A 214 -8.54 21.41 3.77
C SER A 214 -9.12 22.60 4.55
N GLN A 215 -9.11 22.56 5.89
CA GLN A 215 -9.73 23.57 6.77
C GLN A 215 -11.22 23.79 6.43
N ASN A 216 -11.96 22.69 6.18
CA ASN A 216 -13.38 22.68 5.82
C ASN A 216 -13.74 23.45 4.52
N ARG A 217 -12.78 23.70 3.63
CA ARG A 217 -13.04 24.43 2.38
C ARG A 217 -13.70 23.57 1.30
N GLU A 218 -13.60 22.25 1.41
CA GLU A 218 -14.00 21.30 0.37
C GLU A 218 -14.75 20.11 0.99
N GLN A 219 -15.77 19.63 0.29
CA GLN A 219 -16.50 18.42 0.69
C GLN A 219 -16.10 17.25 -0.19
N VAL A 220 -15.73 16.13 0.41
CA VAL A 220 -15.31 14.91 -0.31
C VAL A 220 -16.24 13.75 -0.03
N LEU A 221 -16.44 12.91 -1.04
CA LEU A 221 -17.24 11.69 -0.97
C LEU A 221 -16.49 10.51 -1.60
N LEU A 222 -16.61 9.37 -0.92
CA LEU A 222 -16.26 8.06 -1.45
C LEU A 222 -17.53 7.22 -1.58
N GLN A 223 -17.70 6.55 -2.73
CA GLN A 223 -18.80 5.63 -2.95
C GLN A 223 -18.24 4.33 -3.53
N TYR A 224 -18.46 3.24 -2.81
CA TYR A 224 -18.14 1.90 -3.31
C TYR A 224 -19.24 1.44 -4.25
N VAL A 225 -18.86 0.97 -5.43
CA VAL A 225 -19.77 0.47 -6.46
C VAL A 225 -19.34 -0.95 -6.83
N SER A 226 -20.25 -1.90 -6.68
CA SER A 226 -19.94 -3.32 -6.93
C SER A 226 -21.07 -4.02 -7.68
N HIS A 227 -20.68 -5.03 -8.45
CA HIS A 227 -21.66 -5.97 -9.01
C HIS A 227 -22.29 -6.87 -7.94
N GLY A 228 -21.66 -7.01 -6.75
CA GLY A 228 -22.23 -7.70 -5.59
C GLY A 228 -23.51 -7.06 -5.02
N GLU A 229 -23.74 -5.77 -5.32
CA GLU A 229 -24.97 -5.07 -4.93
C GLU A 229 -26.19 -5.41 -5.79
N ARG A 230 -26.00 -6.09 -6.93
CA ARG A 230 -27.05 -6.34 -7.92
C ARG A 230 -27.88 -7.60 -7.66
N GLY A 231 -27.71 -8.22 -6.51
CA GLY A 231 -28.39 -9.47 -6.11
C GLY A 231 -27.45 -10.67 -6.02
N ASN A 232 -27.94 -11.87 -6.28
CA ASN A 232 -27.10 -13.06 -6.24
C ASN A 232 -25.96 -12.97 -7.26
N LEU A 233 -24.71 -13.03 -6.80
CA LEU A 233 -23.55 -12.83 -7.65
C LEU A 233 -23.39 -13.91 -8.74
N LEU A 234 -23.85 -15.14 -8.46
CA LEU A 234 -23.86 -16.21 -9.47
C LEU A 234 -24.76 -15.85 -10.64
N ASP A 235 -25.99 -15.40 -10.35
CA ASP A 235 -26.96 -14.99 -11.38
C ASP A 235 -26.42 -13.79 -12.20
N VAL A 236 -25.72 -12.85 -11.51
CA VAL A 236 -25.08 -11.69 -12.16
C VAL A 236 -23.96 -12.14 -13.10
N ILE A 237 -23.13 -13.12 -12.71
CA ILE A 237 -22.03 -13.64 -13.55
C ILE A 237 -22.61 -14.42 -14.74
N GLN A 238 -23.67 -15.19 -14.55
CA GLN A 238 -24.24 -16.08 -15.57
C GLN A 238 -25.11 -15.34 -16.60
N ARG A 239 -25.68 -14.21 -16.22
CA ARG A 239 -26.63 -13.43 -17.04
C ARG A 239 -26.15 -13.15 -18.47
N ASP A 240 -24.88 -12.81 -18.60
CA ASP A 240 -24.30 -12.37 -19.87
C ASP A 240 -23.24 -13.33 -20.43
N ARG A 241 -23.34 -14.65 -20.14
CA ARG A 241 -22.39 -15.68 -20.64
C ARG A 241 -22.14 -15.58 -22.15
N ALA A 242 -23.20 -15.37 -22.95
CA ALA A 242 -23.05 -15.23 -24.40
C ALA A 242 -22.20 -14.04 -24.80
N LYS A 243 -22.36 -12.90 -24.11
CA LYS A 243 -21.52 -11.72 -24.31
C LYS A 243 -20.09 -11.95 -23.84
N ASP A 244 -19.90 -12.57 -22.68
CA ASP A 244 -18.58 -12.93 -22.15
C ASP A 244 -17.82 -13.81 -23.15
N ARG A 245 -18.52 -14.75 -23.80
CA ARG A 245 -17.97 -15.62 -24.83
C ARG A 245 -17.47 -14.84 -26.04
N ILE A 246 -18.28 -13.90 -26.54
CA ILE A 246 -17.93 -13.03 -27.68
C ILE A 246 -16.71 -12.16 -27.32
N MET A 247 -16.67 -11.63 -26.09
CA MET A 247 -15.60 -10.74 -25.62
C MET A 247 -14.34 -11.50 -25.22
N GLY A 248 -14.41 -12.80 -24.93
CA GLY A 248 -13.30 -13.61 -24.45
C GLY A 248 -12.89 -13.33 -23.00
N TYR A 249 -13.74 -12.65 -22.21
CA TYR A 249 -13.49 -12.36 -20.79
C TYR A 249 -14.78 -12.06 -20.02
N SER A 250 -14.72 -12.22 -18.71
CA SER A 250 -15.83 -11.97 -17.78
C SER A 250 -16.15 -10.48 -17.67
N LEU A 251 -17.40 -10.11 -17.98
CA LEU A 251 -17.91 -8.73 -17.88
C LEU A 251 -18.43 -8.40 -16.48
N HIS A 252 -18.78 -9.42 -15.69
CA HIS A 252 -19.42 -9.26 -14.39
C HIS A 252 -18.60 -9.95 -13.28
N GLY A 253 -18.65 -9.37 -12.09
CA GLY A 253 -17.98 -9.87 -10.88
C GLY A 253 -17.24 -8.75 -10.14
N ILE A 254 -16.67 -9.07 -8.98
CA ILE A 254 -15.98 -8.11 -8.08
C ILE A 254 -14.68 -7.54 -8.66
N HIS A 255 -14.15 -8.14 -9.71
CA HIS A 255 -13.03 -7.59 -10.49
C HIS A 255 -13.42 -6.36 -11.33
N LYS A 256 -14.70 -6.00 -11.35
CA LYS A 256 -15.25 -4.77 -11.94
C LYS A 256 -15.62 -3.71 -10.89
N ASP A 257 -15.46 -4.01 -9.61
CA ASP A 257 -15.75 -3.05 -8.54
C ASP A 257 -14.95 -1.77 -8.71
N ASP A 258 -15.53 -0.67 -8.23
CA ASP A 258 -14.90 0.63 -8.23
C ASP A 258 -15.15 1.40 -6.94
N LEU A 259 -14.28 2.35 -6.64
CA LEU A 259 -14.42 3.35 -5.59
C LEU A 259 -14.50 4.72 -6.26
N VAL A 260 -15.72 5.23 -6.40
CA VAL A 260 -15.98 6.53 -6.99
C VAL A 260 -15.57 7.61 -6.00
N MET A 261 -14.83 8.60 -6.49
CA MET A 261 -14.27 9.70 -5.72
C MET A 261 -14.77 11.02 -6.26
N SER A 262 -15.36 11.81 -5.40
CA SER A 262 -15.90 13.13 -5.78
C SER A 262 -15.56 14.21 -4.75
N MET A 263 -15.54 15.46 -5.22
CA MET A 263 -15.34 16.65 -4.42
C MET A 263 -16.38 17.71 -4.83
N ASN A 264 -17.10 18.26 -3.85
CA ASN A 264 -18.18 19.24 -4.09
C ASN A 264 -19.22 18.77 -5.11
N GLY A 265 -19.47 17.43 -5.19
CA GLY A 265 -20.40 16.82 -6.14
C GLY A 265 -19.81 16.52 -7.52
N PHE A 266 -18.56 16.85 -7.80
CA PHE A 266 -17.88 16.63 -9.08
C PHE A 266 -16.83 15.50 -9.00
N PRO A 267 -16.61 14.71 -10.06
CA PRO A 267 -15.60 13.67 -10.08
C PRO A 267 -14.19 14.24 -9.89
N MET A 268 -13.44 13.72 -8.90
CA MET A 268 -12.05 14.14 -8.62
C MET A 268 -11.15 14.11 -9.83
N LYS A 269 -11.26 13.08 -10.67
CA LYS A 269 -10.43 12.88 -11.86
C LYS A 269 -10.52 14.03 -12.87
N ARG A 270 -11.64 14.78 -12.92
CA ARG A 270 -11.88 15.83 -13.90
C ARG A 270 -11.65 17.21 -13.33
N GLU A 271 -12.08 17.42 -12.08
CA GLU A 271 -12.20 18.76 -11.49
C GLU A 271 -11.13 19.05 -10.41
N GLY A 272 -10.44 18.01 -9.91
CA GLY A 272 -9.45 18.17 -8.86
C GLY A 272 -8.18 18.86 -9.36
N SER A 273 -7.74 19.95 -8.71
CA SER A 273 -6.41 20.51 -8.91
C SER A 273 -5.33 19.54 -8.40
N GLN A 274 -4.07 19.73 -8.81
CA GLN A 274 -2.96 18.87 -8.38
C GLN A 274 -2.84 18.82 -6.84
N GLY A 275 -2.93 19.97 -6.16
CA GLY A 275 -2.88 20.05 -4.70
C GLY A 275 -4.08 19.37 -4.03
N GLN A 276 -5.29 19.52 -4.60
CA GLN A 276 -6.49 18.84 -4.11
C GLN A 276 -6.40 17.33 -4.27
N ASN A 277 -5.97 16.85 -5.43
CA ASN A 277 -5.76 15.42 -5.70
C ASN A 277 -4.74 14.82 -4.72
N LYS A 278 -3.62 15.49 -4.49
CA LYS A 278 -2.59 15.07 -3.55
C LYS A 278 -3.11 15.04 -2.11
N THR A 279 -3.85 16.08 -1.69
CA THR A 279 -4.50 16.11 -0.38
C THR A 279 -5.50 14.98 -0.21
N PHE A 280 -6.31 14.70 -1.25
CA PHE A 280 -7.30 13.63 -1.22
C PHE A 280 -6.63 12.26 -1.02
N VAL A 281 -5.59 11.96 -1.80
CA VAL A 281 -4.86 10.71 -1.68
C VAL A 281 -4.17 10.58 -0.32
N LEU A 282 -3.53 11.64 0.16
CA LEU A 282 -2.89 11.65 1.48
C LEU A 282 -3.92 11.42 2.60
N ALA A 283 -5.03 12.14 2.60
CA ALA A 283 -6.10 11.95 3.58
C ALA A 283 -6.67 10.52 3.56
N LEU A 284 -6.83 9.95 2.36
CA LEU A 284 -7.28 8.57 2.17
C LEU A 284 -6.29 7.55 2.77
N LYS A 285 -5.00 7.73 2.53
CA LYS A 285 -3.93 6.88 3.08
C LYS A 285 -3.80 7.03 4.61
N LEU A 286 -3.91 8.23 5.13
CA LEU A 286 -3.92 8.45 6.58
C LEU A 286 -5.17 7.83 7.24
N ALA A 287 -6.32 7.88 6.57
CA ALA A 287 -7.52 7.18 7.04
C ALA A 287 -7.32 5.66 7.09
N GLN A 288 -6.64 5.08 6.10
CA GLN A 288 -6.25 3.66 6.11
C GLN A 288 -5.32 3.34 7.28
N PHE A 289 -4.38 4.22 7.61
CA PHE A 289 -3.51 4.06 8.79
C PHE A 289 -4.33 3.98 10.07
N TYR A 290 -5.24 4.93 10.29
CA TYR A 290 -6.10 4.93 11.48
C TYR A 290 -7.01 3.70 11.53
N PHE A 291 -7.53 3.27 10.39
CA PHE A 291 -8.31 2.04 10.30
C PHE A 291 -7.49 0.82 10.71
N LEU A 292 -6.27 0.64 10.17
CA LEU A 292 -5.39 -0.47 10.55
C LEU A 292 -5.00 -0.43 12.02
N LYS A 293 -4.77 0.75 12.59
CA LYS A 293 -4.47 0.92 14.01
C LYS A 293 -5.63 0.46 14.88
N GLN A 294 -6.87 0.73 14.49
CA GLN A 294 -8.08 0.32 15.24
C GLN A 294 -8.37 -1.18 15.11
N THR A 295 -8.16 -1.76 13.93
CA THR A 295 -8.51 -3.16 13.64
C THR A 295 -7.38 -4.13 13.96
N GLY A 296 -6.13 -3.69 13.94
CA GLY A 296 -4.92 -4.52 14.06
C GLY A 296 -4.56 -5.00 15.47
N GLY A 297 -5.41 -4.83 16.48
CA GLY A 297 -5.22 -5.34 17.83
C GLY A 297 -3.90 -4.91 18.47
N ASN A 298 -3.74 -3.68 18.90
CA ASN A 298 -2.55 -3.07 19.54
C ASN A 298 -1.27 -3.00 18.68
N ARG A 299 -1.34 -3.32 17.38
CA ARG A 299 -0.18 -3.16 16.49
C ARG A 299 -0.23 -1.79 15.82
N ASN A 300 0.74 -0.93 16.13
CA ASN A 300 0.88 0.33 15.42
C ASN A 300 1.46 0.07 14.02
N PRO A 301 0.78 0.51 12.93
CA PRO A 301 1.34 0.41 11.59
C PRO A 301 2.57 1.30 11.44
N LEU A 302 3.49 0.93 10.55
CA LEU A 302 4.54 1.82 10.05
C LEU A 302 3.92 2.80 9.05
N LEU A 303 4.36 4.05 9.07
CA LEU A 303 3.95 5.07 8.11
C LEU A 303 5.13 5.51 7.26
N LEU A 304 5.07 5.24 5.96
CA LEU A 304 6.07 5.67 5.00
C LEU A 304 5.50 6.84 4.17
N LEU A 305 6.20 7.96 4.17
CA LEU A 305 5.80 9.21 3.50
C LEU A 305 6.90 9.63 2.52
N ASP A 306 6.67 9.42 1.23
CA ASP A 306 7.63 9.72 0.19
C ASP A 306 7.27 11.04 -0.52
N ASP A 307 8.10 12.05 -0.36
CA ASP A 307 8.00 13.36 -1.02
C ASP A 307 6.58 13.97 -0.99
N ILE A 308 5.96 13.96 0.21
CA ILE A 308 4.54 14.30 0.37
C ILE A 308 4.25 15.80 0.29
N PHE A 309 5.25 16.67 0.52
CA PHE A 309 5.05 18.12 0.62
C PHE A 309 5.11 18.85 -0.73
N ASP A 310 5.66 18.21 -1.77
CA ASP A 310 5.72 18.81 -3.11
C ASP A 310 4.33 19.21 -3.62
N LYS A 311 4.22 20.39 -4.24
CA LYS A 311 2.98 20.94 -4.84
C LYS A 311 1.79 21.16 -3.88
N LEU A 312 2.02 21.17 -2.58
CA LEU A 312 1.04 21.59 -1.58
C LEU A 312 1.26 23.06 -1.21
N ASP A 313 0.17 23.76 -0.90
CA ASP A 313 0.26 25.09 -0.32
C ASP A 313 0.71 25.04 1.16
N ALA A 314 1.29 26.15 1.64
CA ALA A 314 1.84 26.24 3.00
C ALA A 314 0.81 25.90 4.09
N SER A 315 -0.46 26.24 3.88
CA SER A 315 -1.54 25.97 4.83
C SER A 315 -1.79 24.45 4.98
N ARG A 316 -1.78 23.70 3.87
CA ARG A 316 -1.94 22.23 3.86
C ARG A 316 -0.71 21.55 4.46
N VAL A 317 0.49 22.03 4.12
CA VAL A 317 1.75 21.54 4.71
C VAL A 317 1.70 21.67 6.23
N GLU A 318 1.31 22.84 6.76
CA GLU A 318 1.19 23.09 8.20
C GLU A 318 0.22 22.08 8.89
N GLN A 319 -0.95 21.82 8.28
CA GLN A 319 -1.90 20.85 8.85
C GLN A 319 -1.36 19.41 8.82
N ILE A 320 -0.67 19.02 7.75
CA ILE A 320 -0.04 17.72 7.65
C ILE A 320 1.07 17.55 8.70
N VAL A 321 1.91 18.57 8.86
CA VAL A 321 2.96 18.60 9.89
C VAL A 321 2.35 18.43 11.28
N LYS A 322 1.31 19.17 11.62
CA LYS A 322 0.59 19.02 12.90
C LYS A 322 0.03 17.63 13.11
N LEU A 323 -0.55 17.03 12.06
CA LEU A 323 -1.07 15.67 12.14
C LEU A 323 0.05 14.64 12.39
N VAL A 324 1.14 14.72 11.62
CA VAL A 324 2.26 13.76 11.69
C VAL A 324 3.08 13.92 12.96
N SER A 325 3.20 15.14 13.49
CA SER A 325 3.89 15.43 14.77
C SER A 325 3.11 14.98 16.01
N GLY A 326 1.87 14.54 15.87
CA GLY A 326 1.07 14.05 17.00
C GLY A 326 1.45 12.63 17.43
N ASP A 327 1.05 12.25 18.66
CA ASP A 327 1.31 10.92 19.24
C ASP A 327 0.49 9.80 18.61
N SER A 328 -0.39 10.14 17.68
CA SER A 328 -1.31 9.18 17.06
C SER A 328 -0.63 8.14 16.15
N PHE A 329 0.53 8.49 15.61
CA PHE A 329 1.29 7.62 14.71
C PHE A 329 2.33 6.81 15.48
N GLY A 330 2.61 5.60 15.00
CA GLY A 330 3.73 4.78 15.45
C GLY A 330 5.07 5.29 14.92
N GLN A 331 5.86 4.41 14.31
CA GLN A 331 7.10 4.80 13.66
C GLN A 331 6.83 5.35 12.26
N ILE A 332 7.48 6.47 11.95
CA ILE A 332 7.31 7.22 10.71
C ILE A 332 8.63 7.30 9.96
N PHE A 333 8.57 7.15 8.65
CA PHE A 333 9.68 7.33 7.72
C PHE A 333 9.28 8.40 6.72
N ILE A 334 10.06 9.47 6.61
CA ILE A 334 9.77 10.59 5.70
C ILE A 334 10.96 10.82 4.78
N THR A 335 10.69 11.00 3.51
CA THR A 335 11.67 11.52 2.55
C THR A 335 11.29 12.92 2.11
N ASP A 336 12.28 13.78 1.94
CA ASP A 336 12.09 15.11 1.36
C ASP A 336 13.37 15.58 0.64
N THR A 337 13.20 16.49 -0.30
CA THR A 337 14.29 17.24 -0.93
C THR A 337 14.59 18.54 -0.19
N ASN A 338 13.59 19.09 0.52
CA ASN A 338 13.70 20.34 1.27
C ASN A 338 13.79 20.09 2.79
N ARG A 339 14.90 20.51 3.37
CA ARG A 339 15.13 20.40 4.81
C ARG A 339 14.14 21.24 5.64
N GLU A 340 13.68 22.38 5.14
CA GLU A 340 12.81 23.29 5.90
C GLU A 340 11.49 22.63 6.32
N HIS A 341 10.91 21.77 5.48
CA HIS A 341 9.70 21.02 5.83
C HIS A 341 9.96 20.08 7.01
N LEU A 342 11.10 19.38 7.00
CA LEU A 342 11.47 18.46 8.07
C LEU A 342 11.81 19.23 9.36
N ASP A 343 12.54 20.35 9.27
CA ASP A 343 12.83 21.21 10.41
C ASP A 343 11.53 21.73 11.06
N SER A 344 10.50 22.03 10.27
CA SER A 344 9.18 22.41 10.78
C SER A 344 8.49 21.27 11.54
N ILE A 345 8.62 20.03 11.09
CA ILE A 345 8.11 18.84 11.81
C ILE A 345 8.88 18.66 13.11
N LEU A 346 10.20 18.75 13.04
CA LEU A 346 11.10 18.54 14.18
C LEU A 346 10.94 19.62 15.25
N GLY A 347 10.80 20.89 14.83
CA GLY A 347 10.59 22.02 15.75
C GLY A 347 9.27 21.95 16.51
N ASN A 348 8.26 21.25 16.00
CA ASN A 348 6.96 21.04 16.63
C ASN A 348 6.86 19.70 17.38
N SER A 349 7.90 18.88 17.37
CA SER A 349 7.89 17.55 17.99
C SER A 349 8.79 17.48 19.21
N SER A 350 8.32 16.78 20.25
CA SER A 350 9.10 16.48 21.47
C SER A 350 9.70 15.06 21.48
N PHE A 351 9.58 14.32 20.35
CA PHE A 351 10.00 12.94 20.28
C PHE A 351 11.37 12.76 19.60
N ASP A 352 11.97 11.60 19.85
CA ASP A 352 13.26 11.21 19.27
C ASP A 352 13.18 11.03 17.76
N TYR A 353 14.19 11.50 17.05
CA TYR A 353 14.28 11.38 15.61
C TYR A 353 15.71 11.07 15.15
N LYS A 354 15.81 10.51 13.95
CA LYS A 354 17.07 10.36 13.21
C LYS A 354 16.97 10.98 11.83
N MET A 355 18.06 11.58 11.40
CA MET A 355 18.18 12.22 10.10
C MET A 355 19.31 11.56 9.31
N PHE A 356 19.03 11.23 8.05
CA PHE A 356 19.96 10.58 7.15
C PHE A 356 20.11 11.39 5.87
N SER A 357 21.35 11.57 5.40
CA SER A 357 21.66 12.07 4.06
C SER A 357 21.71 10.91 3.08
N VAL A 358 21.10 11.09 1.94
CA VAL A 358 21.10 10.10 0.86
C VAL A 358 21.71 10.73 -0.38
N GLU A 359 22.83 10.15 -0.87
CA GLU A 359 23.59 10.64 -2.02
C GLU A 359 24.06 9.44 -2.85
N ASN A 360 23.64 9.33 -4.12
CA ASN A 360 24.00 8.22 -5.04
C ASN A 360 23.80 6.80 -4.47
N GLY A 361 22.79 6.61 -3.61
CA GLY A 361 22.51 5.33 -2.96
C GLY A 361 23.32 5.07 -1.68
N GLU A 362 24.24 5.95 -1.32
CA GLU A 362 24.92 5.94 -0.02
C GLU A 362 24.04 6.66 1.01
N VAL A 363 23.96 6.10 2.21
CA VAL A 363 23.14 6.62 3.31
C VAL A 363 24.00 6.86 4.52
N THR A 364 24.07 8.11 4.97
CA THR A 364 24.86 8.51 6.16
C THR A 364 23.98 9.15 7.20
N GLU A 365 24.11 8.72 8.46
CA GLU A 365 23.41 9.33 9.59
C GLU A 365 23.99 10.73 9.86
N ARG A 366 23.14 11.75 9.88
CA ARG A 366 23.51 13.10 10.29
C ARG A 366 23.40 13.18 11.81
N ILE A 367 24.54 13.36 12.47
CA ILE A 367 24.55 13.65 13.90
C ILE A 367 23.94 15.03 14.09
N SER A 368 22.83 15.12 14.84
CA SER A 368 22.29 16.43 15.23
C SER A 368 23.33 17.14 16.07
N SER A 369 24.03 18.13 15.51
CA SER A 369 24.72 19.11 16.32
C SER A 369 23.62 19.90 17.03
N ASN A 370 23.36 19.58 18.29
CA ASN A 370 22.60 20.44 19.19
C ASN A 370 23.28 21.82 19.18
N VAL A 371 22.65 22.79 18.52
CA VAL A 371 22.95 24.21 18.69
C VAL A 371 21.79 24.81 19.47
#